data_8aebb074a57218aa8df9ab8fbd01b786
#
_entry.id   8aebb074a57218aa8df9ab8fbd01b786
#
_cell.length_a   1.000
_cell.length_b   1.000
_cell.length_c   1.000
_cell.angle_alpha   90.00
_cell.angle_beta   90.00
_cell.angle_gamma   90.00
#
_symmetry.space_group_name_H-M   'P 1'
#
loop_
_entity.id
_entity.type
_entity.pdbx_description
1 polymer ?
#
loop_
_entity_poly.entity_id
_entity_poly.type
_entity_poly.pdbx_seq_one_letter_code
_entity_poly.pdbx_strand_id
1 'polypeptide(L)'
;MWRKKTTFAAVEVFIDYGYSISTDIFTVDLKEGTRSGYFMRQAPGHATVVCPPGTDFYRAERQAMLGRAIVEAMRKEVKRAVVPRLQEFSARTGITYSRSFVRQSHTNWGSCSSNGNINLSVFLMALPSRYIDYVLLHELCHRREMNHGPKFWALLDSFTDGQAKRLRKEMNEYARGVYPLLLPLVKALR
;
A
#
# COMPACT_ATOMS: atom_id res chain seq x y z
N MET A 1 -0.84 6.35 15.48
CA MET A 1 -1.58 7.50 14.93
C MET A 1 -0.67 8.24 13.95
N TRP A 2 -0.94 8.11 12.63
CA TRP A 2 -0.08 8.55 11.53
C TRP A 2 -0.41 9.97 11.03
N ARG A 3 -1.14 10.75 11.82
CA ARG A 3 -1.57 12.11 11.44
C ARG A 3 -0.45 13.13 11.67
N LYS A 4 0.23 13.57 10.61
CA LYS A 4 0.75 14.95 10.51
C LYS A 4 0.26 15.53 9.18
N LYS A 5 -0.53 16.60 9.25
CA LYS A 5 -0.84 17.47 8.12
C LYS A 5 0.48 18.10 7.67
N THR A 6 1.01 17.68 6.54
CA THR A 6 2.09 18.38 5.87
C THR A 6 1.48 19.06 4.66
N THR A 7 1.38 20.37 4.72
CA THR A 7 0.98 21.22 3.58
C THR A 7 2.20 21.30 2.66
N PHE A 8 2.25 20.44 1.66
CA PHE A 8 3.12 20.65 0.50
C PHE A 8 2.33 21.45 -0.52
N ALA A 9 2.97 22.43 -1.18
CA ALA A 9 2.48 22.96 -2.44
C ALA A 9 2.36 21.75 -3.38
N ALA A 10 1.13 21.31 -3.64
CA ALA A 10 0.89 20.06 -4.34
C ALA A 10 1.23 20.27 -5.82
N VAL A 11 2.37 19.75 -6.25
CA VAL A 11 2.53 19.41 -7.67
C VAL A 11 1.40 18.43 -7.97
N GLU A 12 0.48 18.84 -8.85
CA GLU A 12 -0.64 17.99 -9.23
C GLU A 12 -0.07 16.84 -10.08
N VAL A 13 -0.12 15.62 -9.53
CA VAL A 13 0.32 14.42 -10.22
C VAL A 13 -0.87 13.87 -11.01
N PHE A 14 -0.71 13.72 -12.31
CA PHE A 14 -1.67 13.08 -13.20
C PHE A 14 -1.25 11.62 -13.47
N ILE A 15 -2.27 10.78 -13.70
CA ILE A 15 -2.05 9.41 -14.16
C ILE A 15 -1.97 9.48 -15.70
N ASP A 16 -0.76 9.48 -16.23
CA ASP A 16 -0.42 9.50 -17.65
C ASP A 16 0.70 8.49 -17.94
N TYR A 17 1.33 8.54 -19.11
CA TYR A 17 2.44 7.64 -19.47
C TYR A 17 3.71 7.82 -18.62
N GLY A 18 3.87 8.95 -17.94
CA GLY A 18 4.95 9.18 -16.99
C GLY A 18 4.65 8.67 -15.58
N TYR A 19 3.40 8.28 -15.31
CA TYR A 19 3.01 7.79 -14.00
C TYR A 19 3.46 6.35 -13.79
N SER A 20 4.18 6.12 -12.70
CA SER A 20 4.52 4.78 -12.26
C SER A 20 4.63 4.70 -10.73
N ILE A 21 4.31 3.55 -10.18
CA ILE A 21 4.69 3.15 -8.83
C ILE A 21 5.56 1.91 -9.00
N SER A 22 6.78 1.96 -8.47
CA SER A 22 7.74 0.85 -8.57
C SER A 22 8.39 0.59 -7.22
N THR A 23 8.26 -0.65 -6.77
CA THR A 23 8.90 -1.19 -5.57
C THR A 23 9.60 -2.50 -5.91
N ASP A 24 10.25 -3.12 -4.95
CA ASP A 24 10.87 -4.43 -5.11
C ASP A 24 9.89 -5.60 -5.30
N ILE A 25 8.60 -5.39 -5.03
CA ILE A 25 7.56 -6.44 -5.14
C ILE A 25 6.41 -6.09 -6.09
N PHE A 26 6.26 -4.83 -6.49
CA PHE A 26 5.17 -4.41 -7.36
C PHE A 26 5.55 -3.21 -8.21
N THR A 27 5.19 -3.29 -9.48
CA THR A 27 5.29 -2.16 -10.42
C THR A 27 3.96 -1.97 -11.13
N VAL A 28 3.52 -0.73 -11.27
CA VAL A 28 2.44 -0.35 -12.17
C VAL A 28 2.88 0.79 -13.07
N ASP A 29 2.59 0.66 -14.35
CA ASP A 29 2.87 1.64 -15.39
C ASP A 29 1.70 1.78 -16.38
N LEU A 30 1.79 2.77 -17.27
CA LEU A 30 0.88 2.96 -18.38
C LEU A 30 1.63 2.87 -19.70
N LYS A 31 0.98 2.28 -20.73
CA LYS A 31 1.54 2.19 -22.09
C LYS A 31 0.47 2.49 -23.13
N GLU A 32 0.88 3.07 -24.22
CA GLU A 32 0.03 3.20 -25.40
C GLU A 32 -0.14 1.83 -26.07
N GLY A 33 -1.35 1.54 -26.47
CA GLY A 33 -1.70 0.35 -27.21
C GLY A 33 -2.21 0.69 -28.60
N THR A 34 -2.51 -0.34 -29.38
CA THR A 34 -3.04 -0.20 -30.75
C THR A 34 -4.57 -0.32 -30.83
N ARG A 35 -5.23 -0.74 -29.76
CA ARG A 35 -6.68 -0.95 -29.69
C ARG A 35 -7.39 0.30 -29.19
N SER A 36 -8.67 0.47 -29.56
CA SER A 36 -9.50 1.60 -29.17
C SER A 36 -9.98 1.58 -27.71
N GLY A 37 -9.72 0.53 -26.95
CA GLY A 37 -10.19 0.39 -25.56
C GLY A 37 -9.06 0.40 -24.53
N TYR A 38 -9.43 0.67 -23.26
CA TYR A 38 -8.54 0.55 -22.10
C TYR A 38 -8.58 -0.88 -21.58
N PHE A 39 -7.44 -1.43 -21.25
CA PHE A 39 -7.37 -2.74 -20.60
C PHE A 39 -6.16 -2.84 -19.66
N MET A 40 -6.27 -3.70 -18.66
CA MET A 40 -5.22 -4.00 -17.70
C MET A 40 -4.55 -5.31 -18.10
N ARG A 41 -3.23 -5.28 -18.25
CA ARG A 41 -2.39 -6.48 -18.24
C ARG A 41 -1.82 -6.63 -16.84
N GLN A 42 -2.02 -7.79 -16.22
CA GLN A 42 -1.52 -8.02 -14.87
C GLN A 42 -0.83 -9.38 -14.80
N ALA A 43 0.38 -9.38 -14.26
CA ALA A 43 1.15 -10.56 -13.89
C ALA A 43 1.56 -10.42 -12.41
N PRO A 44 2.06 -11.47 -11.75
CA PRO A 44 2.60 -11.36 -10.41
C PRO A 44 3.65 -10.25 -10.30
N GLY A 45 3.44 -9.30 -9.39
CA GLY A 45 4.34 -8.17 -9.17
C GLY A 45 4.30 -7.07 -10.23
N HIS A 46 3.47 -7.19 -11.28
CA HIS A 46 3.44 -6.16 -12.33
C HIS A 46 2.04 -5.95 -12.89
N ALA A 47 1.67 -4.69 -13.11
CA ALA A 47 0.44 -4.28 -13.79
C ALA A 47 0.71 -3.18 -14.80
N THR A 48 0.20 -3.31 -16.03
CA THR A 48 0.25 -2.26 -17.05
C THR A 48 -1.15 -1.88 -17.47
N VAL A 49 -1.48 -0.60 -17.38
CA VAL A 49 -2.69 -0.05 -18.00
C VAL A 49 -2.37 0.28 -19.45
N VAL A 50 -3.00 -0.41 -20.38
CA VAL A 50 -2.85 -0.12 -21.81
C VAL A 50 -3.97 0.82 -22.24
N CYS A 51 -3.55 1.99 -22.76
CA CYS A 51 -4.43 3.08 -23.17
C CYS A 51 -4.52 3.14 -24.70
N PRO A 52 -5.67 3.52 -25.30
CA PRO A 52 -5.77 3.73 -26.73
C PRO A 52 -4.90 4.92 -27.19
N PRO A 53 -4.49 4.94 -28.49
CA PRO A 53 -3.75 6.07 -29.05
C PRO A 53 -4.52 7.40 -28.85
N GLY A 54 -3.79 8.48 -28.62
CA GLY A 54 -4.38 9.81 -28.46
C GLY A 54 -5.21 9.99 -27.18
N THR A 55 -4.94 9.18 -26.14
CA THR A 55 -5.63 9.30 -24.85
C THR A 55 -5.45 10.68 -24.24
N ASP A 56 -6.56 11.41 -24.01
CA ASP A 56 -6.57 12.64 -23.23
C ASP A 56 -6.61 12.29 -21.73
N PHE A 57 -5.46 12.38 -21.06
CA PHE A 57 -5.31 12.05 -19.65
C PHE A 57 -5.87 13.11 -18.69
N TYR A 58 -6.11 14.34 -19.15
CA TYR A 58 -6.47 15.47 -18.27
C TYR A 58 -7.96 15.52 -17.93
N ARG A 59 -8.78 14.65 -18.52
CA ARG A 59 -10.21 14.55 -18.17
C ARG A 59 -10.40 13.89 -16.82
N ALA A 60 -11.21 14.49 -15.96
CA ALA A 60 -11.47 14.00 -14.60
C ALA A 60 -12.01 12.56 -14.58
N GLU A 61 -12.94 12.21 -15.47
CA GLU A 61 -13.49 10.85 -15.57
C GLU A 61 -12.42 9.83 -15.94
N ARG A 62 -11.46 10.25 -16.78
CA ARG A 62 -10.33 9.42 -17.20
C ARG A 62 -9.40 9.14 -16.03
N GLN A 63 -9.03 10.19 -15.28
CA GLN A 63 -8.22 10.08 -14.07
C GLN A 63 -8.88 9.15 -13.05
N ALA A 64 -10.20 9.30 -12.84
CA ALA A 64 -10.95 8.45 -11.92
C ALA A 64 -10.99 6.99 -12.40
N MET A 65 -11.20 6.74 -13.70
CA MET A 65 -11.19 5.38 -14.26
C MET A 65 -9.83 4.71 -14.11
N LEU A 66 -8.75 5.39 -14.51
CA LEU A 66 -7.38 4.89 -14.42
C LEU A 66 -6.98 4.63 -12.97
N GLY A 67 -7.29 5.57 -12.07
CA GLY A 67 -7.01 5.42 -10.65
C GLY A 67 -7.70 4.20 -10.03
N ARG A 68 -8.99 3.99 -10.34
CA ARG A 68 -9.73 2.79 -9.88
C ARG A 68 -9.13 1.49 -10.43
N ALA A 69 -8.72 1.49 -11.69
CA ALA A 69 -8.09 0.31 -12.30
C ALA A 69 -6.76 -0.04 -11.60
N ILE A 70 -5.93 0.97 -11.33
CA ILE A 70 -4.66 0.78 -10.61
C ILE A 70 -4.89 0.28 -9.18
N VAL A 71 -5.84 0.88 -8.45
CA VAL A 71 -6.18 0.45 -7.08
C VAL A 71 -6.68 -0.99 -7.05
N GLU A 72 -7.43 -1.42 -8.05
CA GLU A 72 -7.88 -2.81 -8.13
C GLU A 72 -6.71 -3.77 -8.45
N ALA A 73 -5.76 -3.36 -9.28
CA ALA A 73 -4.52 -4.12 -9.51
C ALA A 73 -3.71 -4.26 -8.20
N MET A 74 -3.53 -3.16 -7.45
CA MET A 74 -2.90 -3.19 -6.14
C MET A 74 -3.64 -4.11 -5.15
N ARG A 75 -4.98 -4.07 -5.13
CA ARG A 75 -5.80 -4.96 -4.28
C ARG A 75 -5.54 -6.43 -4.55
N LYS A 76 -5.49 -6.81 -5.82
CA LYS A 76 -5.21 -8.20 -6.22
C LYS A 76 -3.81 -8.61 -5.76
N GLU A 77 -2.85 -7.71 -5.90
CA GLU A 77 -1.47 -7.99 -5.50
C GLU A 77 -1.29 -8.09 -3.98
N VAL A 78 -1.95 -7.23 -3.18
CA VAL A 78 -1.98 -7.39 -1.71
C VAL A 78 -2.53 -8.75 -1.31
N LYS A 79 -3.63 -9.19 -1.95
CA LYS A 79 -4.20 -10.51 -1.67
C LYS A 79 -3.25 -11.64 -2.05
N ARG A 80 -2.53 -11.49 -3.17
CA ARG A 80 -1.60 -12.52 -3.68
C ARG A 80 -0.31 -12.61 -2.86
N ALA A 81 0.29 -11.45 -2.53
CA ALA A 81 1.65 -11.42 -1.97
C ALA A 81 1.69 -11.09 -0.47
N VAL A 82 0.83 -10.17 0.00
CA VAL A 82 0.92 -9.66 1.38
C VAL A 82 0.11 -10.50 2.36
N VAL A 83 -1.08 -10.96 1.97
CA VAL A 83 -1.92 -11.79 2.85
C VAL A 83 -1.24 -13.12 3.21
N PRO A 84 -0.63 -13.89 2.27
CA PRO A 84 0.14 -15.09 2.64
C PRO A 84 1.34 -14.77 3.54
N ARG A 85 2.03 -13.64 3.30
CA ARG A 85 3.16 -13.21 4.15
C ARG A 85 2.72 -12.86 5.58
N LEU A 86 1.52 -12.28 5.76
CA LEU A 86 0.92 -12.11 7.09
C LEU A 86 0.68 -13.45 7.79
N GLN A 87 0.21 -14.47 7.07
CA GLN A 87 0.02 -15.83 7.60
C GLN A 87 1.35 -16.45 8.03
N GLU A 88 2.39 -16.30 7.21
CA GLU A 88 3.74 -16.75 7.53
C GLU A 88 4.27 -16.09 8.81
N PHE A 89 4.16 -14.77 8.94
CA PHE A 89 4.57 -14.06 10.15
C PHE A 89 3.76 -14.48 11.38
N SER A 90 2.45 -14.69 11.23
CA SER A 90 1.61 -15.20 12.30
C SER A 90 2.11 -16.56 12.80
N ALA A 91 2.44 -17.48 11.89
CA ALA A 91 2.99 -18.79 12.24
C ALA A 91 4.37 -18.68 12.93
N ARG A 92 5.28 -17.86 12.38
CA ARG A 92 6.64 -17.68 12.91
C ARG A 92 6.68 -17.03 14.30
N THR A 93 5.79 -16.05 14.54
CA THR A 93 5.74 -15.32 15.81
C THR A 93 4.87 -15.98 16.87
N GLY A 94 4.05 -16.96 16.48
CA GLY A 94 3.04 -17.57 17.36
C GLY A 94 1.92 -16.58 17.76
N ILE A 95 1.76 -15.47 17.02
CA ILE A 95 0.72 -14.48 17.26
C ILE A 95 -0.40 -14.68 16.24
N THR A 96 -1.53 -15.20 16.70
CA THR A 96 -2.71 -15.44 15.84
C THR A 96 -3.58 -14.21 15.68
N TYR A 97 -4.30 -14.14 14.56
CA TYR A 97 -5.32 -13.13 14.28
C TYR A 97 -6.63 -13.79 13.81
N SER A 98 -7.75 -13.09 13.87
CA SER A 98 -9.06 -13.67 13.53
C SER A 98 -9.28 -13.72 12.02
N ARG A 99 -9.23 -12.57 11.35
CA ARG A 99 -9.42 -12.43 9.89
C ARG A 99 -8.54 -11.30 9.36
N SER A 100 -8.19 -11.37 8.08
CA SER A 100 -7.55 -10.26 7.37
C SER A 100 -8.47 -9.70 6.28
N PHE A 101 -8.43 -8.38 6.11
CA PHE A 101 -9.19 -7.68 5.09
C PHE A 101 -8.30 -6.72 4.33
N VAL A 102 -8.50 -6.61 3.02
CA VAL A 102 -7.82 -5.61 2.19
C VAL A 102 -8.76 -4.41 1.99
N ARG A 103 -8.32 -3.23 2.45
CA ARG A 103 -9.11 -2.00 2.50
C ARG A 103 -8.48 -0.89 1.65
N GLN A 104 -9.29 0.07 1.23
CA GLN A 104 -8.85 1.29 0.54
C GLN A 104 -8.51 2.41 1.53
N SER A 105 -7.81 2.09 2.62
CA SER A 105 -7.41 3.08 3.60
C SER A 105 -6.20 3.86 3.10
N HIS A 106 -6.29 5.19 3.09
CA HIS A 106 -5.19 6.10 2.75
C HIS A 106 -4.59 6.80 3.98
N THR A 107 -5.17 6.54 5.16
CA THR A 107 -4.71 7.14 6.43
C THR A 107 -3.80 6.21 7.22
N ASN A 108 -3.94 4.90 7.02
CA ASN A 108 -3.18 3.87 7.72
C ASN A 108 -2.75 2.78 6.75
N TRP A 109 -1.52 2.28 6.89
CA TRP A 109 -1.00 1.15 6.12
C TRP A 109 -1.63 -0.18 6.58
N GLY A 110 -1.93 -0.28 7.87
CA GLY A 110 -2.62 -1.39 8.50
C GLY A 110 -3.41 -0.93 9.72
N SER A 111 -4.23 -1.80 10.26
CA SER A 111 -4.85 -1.65 11.58
C SER A 111 -5.26 -3.00 12.15
N CYS A 112 -5.15 -3.16 13.47
CA CYS A 112 -5.65 -4.31 14.21
C CYS A 112 -6.83 -3.87 15.09
N SER A 113 -7.97 -4.56 14.99
CA SER A 113 -9.13 -4.32 15.85
C SER A 113 -9.04 -5.11 17.16
N SER A 114 -9.80 -4.69 18.19
CA SER A 114 -9.92 -5.43 19.46
C SER A 114 -10.40 -6.88 19.27
N ASN A 115 -11.21 -7.14 18.24
CA ASN A 115 -11.67 -8.49 17.87
C ASN A 115 -10.61 -9.30 17.10
N GLY A 116 -9.42 -8.74 16.92
CA GLY A 116 -8.30 -9.41 16.28
C GLY A 116 -8.34 -9.47 14.76
N ASN A 117 -9.15 -8.67 14.12
CA ASN A 117 -9.10 -8.54 12.68
C ASN A 117 -7.98 -7.59 12.26
N ILE A 118 -7.22 -7.98 11.24
CA ILE A 118 -6.16 -7.14 10.65
C ILE A 118 -6.67 -6.59 9.32
N ASN A 119 -6.68 -5.27 9.18
CA ASN A 119 -6.95 -4.60 7.91
C ASN A 119 -5.63 -4.18 7.28
N LEU A 120 -5.46 -4.47 6.01
CA LEU A 120 -4.30 -4.13 5.19
C LEU A 120 -4.72 -3.13 4.12
N SER A 121 -3.98 -2.03 3.98
CA SER A 121 -4.25 -1.05 2.93
C SER A 121 -3.81 -1.58 1.56
N VAL A 122 -4.59 -1.31 0.50
CA VAL A 122 -4.17 -1.54 -0.89
C VAL A 122 -2.89 -0.79 -1.22
N PHE A 123 -2.66 0.36 -0.59
CA PHE A 123 -1.49 1.22 -0.81
C PHE A 123 -0.19 0.67 -0.23
N LEU A 124 -0.22 -0.47 0.48
CA LEU A 124 1.00 -1.20 0.84
C LEU A 124 1.87 -1.52 -0.38
N MET A 125 1.27 -1.69 -1.57
CA MET A 125 2.01 -1.93 -2.82
C MET A 125 2.92 -0.77 -3.24
N ALA A 126 2.75 0.40 -2.64
CA ALA A 126 3.65 1.53 -2.85
C ALA A 126 4.83 1.56 -1.85
N LEU A 127 4.94 0.57 -0.98
CA LEU A 127 6.05 0.42 -0.04
C LEU A 127 6.98 -0.72 -0.46
N PRO A 128 8.31 -0.58 -0.28
CA PRO A 128 9.25 -1.68 -0.32
C PRO A 128 8.87 -2.81 0.64
N SER A 129 9.20 -4.04 0.29
CA SER A 129 8.87 -5.26 1.06
C SER A 129 9.25 -5.16 2.54
N ARG A 130 10.43 -4.62 2.85
CA ARG A 130 10.91 -4.43 4.23
C ARG A 130 9.97 -3.60 5.10
N TYR A 131 9.29 -2.60 4.52
CA TYR A 131 8.33 -1.76 5.24
C TYR A 131 6.96 -2.42 5.34
N ILE A 132 6.60 -3.23 4.34
CA ILE A 132 5.41 -4.08 4.42
C ILE A 132 5.57 -5.06 5.58
N ASP A 133 6.72 -5.73 5.69
CA ASP A 133 7.03 -6.64 6.80
C ASP A 133 6.89 -5.96 8.16
N TYR A 134 7.48 -4.76 8.26
CA TYR A 134 7.35 -3.96 9.47
C TYR A 134 5.86 -3.69 9.81
N VAL A 135 5.03 -3.32 8.83
CA VAL A 135 3.60 -3.09 9.06
C VAL A 135 2.91 -4.38 9.51
N LEU A 136 3.18 -5.52 8.86
CA LEU A 136 2.57 -6.80 9.21
C LEU A 136 2.90 -7.22 10.65
N LEU A 137 4.18 -7.13 11.04
CA LEU A 137 4.62 -7.41 12.40
C LEU A 137 4.04 -6.43 13.42
N HIS A 138 3.94 -5.14 13.05
CA HIS A 138 3.32 -4.11 13.87
C HIS A 138 1.85 -4.44 14.18
N GLU A 139 1.06 -4.81 13.16
CA GLU A 139 -0.34 -5.16 13.34
C GLU A 139 -0.53 -6.48 14.11
N LEU A 140 0.38 -7.45 13.93
CA LEU A 140 0.39 -8.67 14.75
C LEU A 140 0.70 -8.36 16.22
N CYS A 141 1.66 -7.49 16.51
CA CYS A 141 1.98 -7.10 17.89
C CYS A 141 0.78 -6.49 18.61
N HIS A 142 -0.10 -5.77 17.90
CA HIS A 142 -1.35 -5.26 18.47
C HIS A 142 -2.33 -6.34 18.95
N ARG A 143 -2.14 -7.61 18.57
CA ARG A 143 -2.90 -8.72 19.13
C ARG A 143 -2.55 -9.03 20.60
N ARG A 144 -1.36 -8.63 21.04
CA ARG A 144 -0.91 -8.79 22.42
C ARG A 144 -0.86 -7.48 23.19
N GLU A 145 -0.43 -6.41 22.52
CA GLU A 145 -0.23 -5.09 23.12
C GLU A 145 -0.94 -4.03 22.28
N MET A 146 -2.14 -3.64 22.67
CA MET A 146 -2.98 -2.68 21.91
C MET A 146 -2.39 -1.27 21.86
N ASN A 147 -1.64 -0.87 22.88
CA ASN A 147 -1.07 0.46 23.02
C ASN A 147 0.43 0.43 22.71
N HIS A 148 0.94 1.49 22.08
CA HIS A 148 2.36 1.65 21.75
C HIS A 148 3.22 1.98 22.99
N GLY A 149 3.01 1.28 24.10
CA GLY A 149 3.81 1.38 25.31
C GLY A 149 5.13 0.61 25.23
N PRO A 150 5.93 0.60 26.32
CA PRO A 150 7.22 -0.12 26.35
C PRO A 150 7.11 -1.60 25.99
N LYS A 151 6.06 -2.29 26.43
CA LYS A 151 5.83 -3.71 26.11
C LYS A 151 5.61 -3.95 24.63
N PHE A 152 4.84 -3.08 23.96
CA PHE A 152 4.63 -3.14 22.51
C PHE A 152 5.96 -3.00 21.75
N TRP A 153 6.76 -2.00 22.12
CA TRP A 153 8.05 -1.77 21.44
C TRP A 153 9.03 -2.92 21.68
N ALA A 154 9.12 -3.44 22.92
CA ALA A 154 9.94 -4.59 23.22
C ALA A 154 9.52 -5.84 22.42
N LEU A 155 8.19 -6.08 22.30
CA LEU A 155 7.67 -7.18 21.50
C LEU A 155 7.98 -6.99 20.00
N LEU A 156 7.79 -5.81 19.44
CA LEU A 156 8.07 -5.54 18.03
C LEU A 156 9.58 -5.60 17.74
N ASP A 157 10.41 -5.11 18.66
CA ASP A 157 11.87 -5.20 18.58
C ASP A 157 12.36 -6.65 18.55
N SER A 158 11.72 -7.56 19.29
CA SER A 158 12.08 -9.00 19.27
C SER A 158 11.85 -9.67 17.90
N PHE A 159 11.03 -9.09 17.03
CA PHE A 159 10.76 -9.59 15.67
C PHE A 159 11.44 -8.76 14.58
N THR A 160 12.09 -7.66 14.93
CA THR A 160 12.74 -6.74 13.99
C THR A 160 14.22 -6.50 14.35
N ASP A 161 14.84 -7.44 15.06
CA ASP A 161 16.25 -7.37 15.49
C ASP A 161 16.61 -6.04 16.17
N GLY A 162 15.71 -5.53 17.04
CA GLY A 162 15.87 -4.26 17.75
C GLY A 162 15.70 -3.02 16.88
N GLN A 163 15.19 -3.15 15.65
CA GLN A 163 15.14 -2.06 14.68
C GLN A 163 13.75 -1.42 14.52
N ALA A 164 12.77 -1.76 15.36
CA ALA A 164 11.38 -1.32 15.18
C ALA A 164 11.23 0.20 15.03
N LYS A 165 11.86 0.98 15.91
CA LYS A 165 11.79 2.46 15.85
C LYS A 165 12.50 3.04 14.63
N ARG A 166 13.62 2.45 14.22
CA ARG A 166 14.37 2.84 13.03
C ARG A 166 13.54 2.57 11.77
N LEU A 167 13.01 1.36 11.61
CA LEU A 167 12.14 1.00 10.49
C LEU A 167 10.92 1.90 10.39
N ARG A 168 10.30 2.23 11.53
CA ARG A 168 9.20 3.21 11.57
C ARG A 168 9.61 4.57 11.02
N LYS A 169 10.77 5.08 11.43
CA LYS A 169 11.26 6.38 10.96
C LYS A 169 11.52 6.38 9.47
N GLU A 170 12.30 5.40 8.99
CA GLU A 170 12.64 5.23 7.58
C GLU A 170 11.39 5.06 6.70
N MET A 171 10.44 4.22 7.12
CA MET A 171 9.18 4.04 6.40
C MET A 171 8.38 5.34 6.31
N ASN A 172 8.34 6.14 7.39
CA ASN A 172 7.65 7.43 7.38
C ASN A 172 8.31 8.44 6.44
N GLU A 173 9.64 8.43 6.36
CA GLU A 173 10.40 9.28 5.44
C GLU A 173 10.13 8.86 4.00
N TYR A 174 10.19 7.57 3.70
CA TYR A 174 9.86 7.02 2.39
C TYR A 174 8.41 7.34 1.99
N ALA A 175 7.45 7.14 2.89
CA ALA A 175 6.04 7.39 2.65
C ALA A 175 5.73 8.85 2.27
N ARG A 176 6.49 9.82 2.79
CA ARG A 176 6.35 11.23 2.40
C ARG A 176 6.69 11.45 0.92
N GLY A 177 7.73 10.77 0.42
CA GLY A 177 8.14 10.84 -0.98
C GLY A 177 7.13 10.18 -1.93
N VAL A 178 6.52 9.08 -1.52
CA VAL A 178 5.57 8.33 -2.37
C VAL A 178 4.14 8.87 -2.29
N TYR A 179 3.79 9.59 -1.24
CA TYR A 179 2.41 10.08 -1.02
C TYR A 179 1.86 10.92 -2.18
N PRO A 180 2.62 11.82 -2.83
CA PRO A 180 2.13 12.56 -4.02
C PRO A 180 1.63 11.63 -5.13
N LEU A 181 2.30 10.50 -5.36
CA LEU A 181 1.89 9.50 -6.36
C LEU A 181 0.58 8.79 -5.98
N LEU A 182 0.25 8.72 -4.70
CA LEU A 182 -1.00 8.11 -4.23
C LEU A 182 -2.20 9.05 -4.31
N LEU A 183 -2.00 10.37 -4.36
CA LEU A 183 -3.09 11.36 -4.36
C LEU A 183 -4.11 11.16 -5.49
N PRO A 184 -3.71 10.95 -6.77
CA PRO A 184 -4.68 10.71 -7.83
C PRO A 184 -5.47 9.41 -7.61
N LEU A 185 -4.84 8.38 -7.04
CA LEU A 185 -5.52 7.12 -6.70
C LEU A 185 -6.56 7.32 -5.59
N VAL A 186 -6.22 8.09 -4.56
CA VAL A 186 -7.13 8.44 -3.46
C VAL A 186 -8.30 9.30 -3.96
N LYS A 187 -8.04 10.27 -4.85
CA LYS A 187 -9.09 11.08 -5.49
C LYS A 187 -10.06 10.21 -6.30
N ALA A 188 -9.57 9.19 -7.01
CA ALA A 188 -10.36 8.27 -7.83
C ALA A 188 -11.32 7.38 -7.03
N LEU A 189 -11.17 7.29 -5.70
CA LEU A 189 -12.00 6.48 -4.80
C LEU A 189 -13.10 7.27 -4.09
N ARG A 190 -13.16 8.57 -4.32
CA ARG A 190 -14.20 9.47 -3.81
C ARG A 190 -15.35 9.59 -4.80
#